data_646f19ac865d0937e394ca6ab0bc26a0
#
_entry.id   646f19ac865d0937e394ca6ab0bc26a0
#
_cell.length_a   1.000
_cell.length_b   1.000
_cell.length_c   1.000
_cell.angle_alpha   90.00
_cell.angle_beta   90.00
_cell.angle_gamma   90.00
#
_symmetry.space_group_name_H-M   'P 1'
#
loop_
_entity.id
_entity.type
_entity.pdbx_description
1 polymer ?
#
loop_
_entity_poly.entity_id
_entity_poly.type
_entity_poly.pdbx_seq_one_letter_code
_entity_poly.pdbx_strand_id
1 'polypeptide(L)'
;MNRPSVLSLVSYRVFPPLMGGQKCVVDFYEHLSPFANILLAVSKDNTPDTKTNYRVEPFLFNHWGGDFNLIYIFRLLKLIKKNKVDFIIIEHSYFGFLGIILRFFSKKKMIIRMHNIEGHRFRDMQKPWWRIYLFYEKWICQKADQLWFTASTDYHFAINEWKIDEAKCSTLFYGIENNEIPNNLERVICRKTIIEKNELNESTKLFLFNGTLDYIPNTDALRIIVHELLPRLAKKNFGFRIIICGNRITDEWLDELEQYPEIIFEGFVSDISTYYKGCDCFISPVTLGSGLKTKIVEALANNIDIISVESSTLAIDEIYSDKKIVLIEDYNWDAFVEAMCHKPNASKEDTPKAFYDAFNWEQIIQKALLSLQKL
;
A
#
# COMPACT_ATOMS: atom_id res chain seq x y z
N MET A 1 -0.78 6.01 -32.35
CA MET A 1 0.38 5.16 -31.95
C MET A 1 -0.14 3.77 -31.58
N ASN A 2 0.56 2.70 -31.96
CA ASN A 2 0.18 1.36 -31.50
C ASN A 2 0.35 1.28 -29.98
N ARG A 3 -0.64 0.71 -29.27
CA ARG A 3 -0.56 0.47 -27.83
C ARG A 3 0.64 -0.43 -27.52
N PRO A 4 1.54 -0.09 -26.59
CA PRO A 4 2.62 -0.98 -26.20
C PRO A 4 2.08 -2.28 -25.60
N SER A 5 2.78 -3.37 -25.81
CA SER A 5 2.43 -4.67 -25.26
C SER A 5 3.36 -5.02 -24.11
N VAL A 6 2.79 -5.31 -22.95
CA VAL A 6 3.50 -5.52 -21.68
C VAL A 6 3.26 -6.93 -21.17
N LEU A 7 4.34 -7.64 -20.83
CA LEU A 7 4.29 -8.83 -20.00
C LEU A 7 4.70 -8.45 -18.58
N SER A 8 3.81 -8.63 -17.63
CA SER A 8 4.15 -8.45 -16.21
C SER A 8 4.21 -9.77 -15.46
N LEU A 9 5.18 -9.89 -14.53
CA LEU A 9 5.37 -11.06 -13.68
C LEU A 9 5.11 -10.70 -12.23
N VAL A 10 4.18 -11.43 -11.59
CA VAL A 10 3.81 -11.26 -10.19
C VAL A 10 4.05 -12.57 -9.44
N SER A 11 4.82 -12.51 -8.36
CA SER A 11 5.30 -13.67 -7.60
C SER A 11 4.32 -14.21 -6.56
N TYR A 12 3.20 -13.53 -6.33
CA TYR A 12 2.27 -13.86 -5.25
C TYR A 12 0.82 -13.73 -5.68
N ARG A 13 -0.10 -14.15 -4.80
CA ARG A 13 -1.53 -14.04 -5.04
C ARG A 13 -1.97 -12.58 -4.97
N VAL A 14 -2.58 -12.08 -6.06
CA VAL A 14 -3.14 -10.72 -6.16
C VAL A 14 -4.65 -10.72 -6.38
N PHE A 15 -5.25 -11.85 -6.76
CA PHE A 15 -6.69 -11.99 -6.93
C PHE A 15 -7.31 -12.95 -5.91
N PRO A 16 -8.44 -12.58 -5.27
CA PRO A 16 -9.04 -11.23 -5.26
C PRO A 16 -8.17 -10.22 -4.49
N PRO A 17 -8.19 -8.91 -4.85
CA PRO A 17 -7.35 -7.89 -4.23
C PRO A 17 -7.94 -7.43 -2.88
N LEU A 18 -7.63 -8.15 -1.81
CA LEU A 18 -8.14 -7.90 -0.46
C LEU A 18 -7.19 -7.04 0.40
N MET A 19 -5.91 -6.93 0.01
CA MET A 19 -4.88 -6.21 0.76
C MET A 19 -4.27 -5.10 -0.08
N GLY A 20 -3.73 -4.05 0.57
CA GLY A 20 -3.15 -2.88 -0.10
C GLY A 20 -2.10 -3.23 -1.17
N GLY A 21 -1.19 -4.17 -0.89
CA GLY A 21 -0.20 -4.61 -1.89
C GLY A 21 -0.82 -5.32 -3.10
N GLN A 22 -1.91 -6.06 -2.91
CA GLN A 22 -2.66 -6.69 -4.00
C GLN A 22 -3.40 -5.64 -4.84
N LYS A 23 -4.08 -4.70 -4.19
CA LYS A 23 -4.74 -3.56 -4.85
C LYS A 23 -3.73 -2.75 -5.65
N CYS A 24 -2.55 -2.47 -5.09
CA CYS A 24 -1.49 -1.72 -5.76
C CYS A 24 -1.10 -2.33 -7.13
N VAL A 25 -1.12 -3.66 -7.26
CA VAL A 25 -0.85 -4.35 -8.54
C VAL A 25 -2.08 -4.32 -9.44
N VAL A 26 -3.23 -4.75 -8.93
CA VAL A 26 -4.45 -4.92 -9.74
C VAL A 26 -4.91 -3.58 -10.31
N ASP A 27 -5.01 -2.56 -9.45
CA ASP A 27 -5.50 -1.23 -9.85
C ASP A 27 -4.54 -0.54 -10.82
N PHE A 28 -3.21 -0.71 -10.62
CA PHE A 28 -2.23 -0.16 -11.57
C PHE A 28 -2.43 -0.72 -12.99
N TYR A 29 -2.61 -2.04 -13.13
CA TYR A 29 -2.83 -2.64 -14.45
C TYR A 29 -4.23 -2.34 -15.00
N GLU A 30 -5.23 -2.18 -14.15
CA GLU A 30 -6.56 -1.76 -14.59
C GLU A 30 -6.50 -0.37 -15.23
N HIS A 31 -5.84 0.59 -14.58
CA HIS A 31 -5.67 1.96 -15.09
C HIS A 31 -4.69 2.06 -16.28
N LEU A 32 -3.73 1.14 -16.38
CA LEU A 32 -2.80 1.09 -17.53
C LEU A 32 -3.45 0.42 -18.76
N SER A 33 -4.43 -0.48 -18.57
CA SER A 33 -5.02 -1.28 -19.65
C SER A 33 -5.67 -0.50 -20.79
N PRO A 34 -6.22 0.72 -20.60
CA PRO A 34 -6.71 1.54 -21.71
C PRO A 34 -5.60 1.99 -22.67
N PHE A 35 -4.34 2.01 -22.21
CA PHE A 35 -3.19 2.56 -22.94
C PHE A 35 -2.18 1.49 -23.39
N ALA A 36 -2.24 0.29 -22.83
CA ALA A 36 -1.31 -0.79 -23.12
C ALA A 36 -2.03 -2.15 -23.22
N ASN A 37 -1.50 -3.05 -24.05
CA ASN A 37 -1.95 -4.45 -24.08
C ASN A 37 -1.22 -5.22 -22.98
N ILE A 38 -1.92 -5.65 -21.93
CA ILE A 38 -1.31 -6.23 -20.75
C ILE A 38 -1.54 -7.73 -20.70
N LEU A 39 -0.46 -8.46 -20.46
CA LEU A 39 -0.42 -9.87 -20.13
C LEU A 39 0.18 -10.01 -18.73
N LEU A 40 -0.63 -10.33 -17.74
CA LEU A 40 -0.21 -10.49 -16.36
C LEU A 40 0.00 -11.98 -16.05
N ALA A 41 1.25 -12.41 -15.93
CA ALA A 41 1.59 -13.77 -15.49
C ALA A 41 1.70 -13.79 -13.97
N VAL A 42 0.84 -14.58 -13.32
CA VAL A 42 0.68 -14.65 -11.87
C VAL A 42 0.87 -16.08 -11.37
N SER A 43 1.00 -16.23 -10.05
CA SER A 43 1.01 -17.56 -9.42
C SER A 43 -0.32 -18.29 -9.65
N LYS A 44 -0.24 -19.63 -9.72
CA LYS A 44 -1.37 -20.51 -10.08
C LYS A 44 -2.53 -20.52 -9.06
N ASP A 45 -2.31 -19.98 -7.88
CA ASP A 45 -3.32 -19.80 -6.81
C ASP A 45 -4.14 -18.51 -6.97
N ASN A 46 -3.92 -17.76 -8.04
CA ASN A 46 -4.74 -16.63 -8.41
C ASN A 46 -6.01 -17.09 -9.13
N THR A 47 -7.15 -16.68 -8.62
CA THR A 47 -8.46 -16.87 -9.22
C THR A 47 -9.08 -15.51 -9.49
N PRO A 48 -8.93 -14.94 -10.70
CA PRO A 48 -9.57 -13.69 -11.05
C PRO A 48 -11.08 -13.91 -11.17
N ASP A 49 -11.82 -13.58 -10.12
CA ASP A 49 -13.30 -13.66 -10.08
C ASP A 49 -13.95 -12.50 -10.83
N THR A 50 -13.20 -11.46 -11.13
CA THR A 50 -13.64 -10.25 -11.80
C THR A 50 -13.15 -10.22 -13.24
N LYS A 51 -13.97 -9.70 -14.15
CA LYS A 51 -13.53 -9.37 -15.51
C LYS A 51 -12.50 -8.25 -15.43
N THR A 52 -11.22 -8.61 -15.57
CA THR A 52 -10.16 -7.62 -15.76
C THR A 52 -10.18 -7.13 -17.21
N ASN A 53 -9.84 -5.87 -17.44
CA ASN A 53 -9.68 -5.30 -18.79
C ASN A 53 -8.36 -5.74 -19.46
N TYR A 54 -7.64 -6.69 -18.85
CA TYR A 54 -6.39 -7.24 -19.31
C TYR A 54 -6.34 -8.77 -19.12
N ARG A 55 -5.41 -9.41 -19.81
CA ARG A 55 -5.27 -10.86 -19.78
C ARG A 55 -4.45 -11.34 -18.59
N VAL A 56 -4.99 -12.25 -17.78
CA VAL A 56 -4.30 -12.91 -16.66
C VAL A 56 -3.96 -14.35 -17.01
N GLU A 57 -2.72 -14.75 -16.73
CA GLU A 57 -2.18 -16.10 -16.97
C GLU A 57 -1.70 -16.72 -15.64
N PRO A 58 -2.53 -17.49 -14.91
CA PRO A 58 -2.17 -18.09 -13.64
C PRO A 58 -1.43 -19.42 -13.83
N PHE A 59 -0.09 -19.40 -13.81
CA PHE A 59 0.69 -20.62 -13.99
C PHE A 59 2.02 -20.65 -13.23
N LEU A 60 2.47 -19.54 -12.66
CA LEU A 60 3.74 -19.47 -11.94
C LEU A 60 3.64 -20.15 -10.56
N PHE A 61 4.75 -20.60 -10.03
CA PHE A 61 4.80 -21.05 -8.64
C PHE A 61 4.77 -19.84 -7.69
N ASN A 62 4.12 -20.04 -6.53
CA ASN A 62 4.11 -19.10 -5.43
C ASN A 62 5.19 -19.47 -4.38
N HIS A 63 5.60 -18.52 -3.54
CA HIS A 63 6.53 -18.70 -2.42
C HIS A 63 7.91 -19.24 -2.82
N TRP A 64 8.39 -20.19 -2.05
CA TRP A 64 9.68 -20.87 -2.23
C TRP A 64 9.85 -21.54 -3.60
N GLY A 65 8.76 -21.84 -4.26
CA GLY A 65 8.78 -22.29 -5.66
C GLY A 65 9.08 -21.17 -6.66
N GLY A 66 9.17 -19.90 -6.22
CA GLY A 66 9.45 -18.76 -7.10
C GLY A 66 10.76 -18.92 -7.87
N ASP A 67 11.82 -19.40 -7.23
CA ASP A 67 13.10 -19.66 -7.88
C ASP A 67 12.99 -20.73 -8.98
N PHE A 68 12.08 -21.69 -8.83
CA PHE A 68 11.80 -22.72 -9.82
C PHE A 68 10.96 -22.23 -11.01
N ASN A 69 10.51 -20.99 -11.02
CA ASN A 69 9.85 -20.40 -12.17
C ASN A 69 10.76 -20.31 -13.41
N LEU A 70 12.05 -20.57 -13.26
CA LEU A 70 12.98 -20.78 -14.38
C LEU A 70 12.52 -21.89 -15.32
N ILE A 71 11.77 -22.89 -14.86
CA ILE A 71 11.16 -23.94 -15.68
C ILE A 71 10.20 -23.36 -16.73
N TYR A 72 9.62 -22.18 -16.47
CA TYR A 72 8.69 -21.54 -17.38
C TYR A 72 9.35 -20.60 -18.40
N ILE A 73 10.69 -20.51 -18.44
CA ILE A 73 11.40 -19.62 -19.38
C ILE A 73 10.91 -19.79 -20.80
N PHE A 74 10.84 -21.03 -21.30
CA PHE A 74 10.38 -21.31 -22.67
C PHE A 74 8.92 -20.88 -22.89
N ARG A 75 8.03 -21.10 -21.90
CA ARG A 75 6.64 -20.67 -21.96
C ARG A 75 6.56 -19.14 -22.00
N LEU A 76 7.30 -18.43 -21.15
CA LEU A 76 7.34 -16.98 -21.11
C LEU A 76 7.92 -16.39 -22.40
N LEU A 77 9.00 -16.94 -22.94
CA LEU A 77 9.56 -16.52 -24.24
C LEU A 77 8.56 -16.74 -25.38
N LYS A 78 7.82 -17.87 -25.38
CA LYS A 78 6.74 -18.09 -26.35
C LYS A 78 5.62 -17.07 -26.21
N LEU A 79 5.22 -16.70 -24.97
CA LEU A 79 4.23 -15.66 -24.73
C LEU A 79 4.72 -14.30 -25.21
N ILE A 80 5.97 -13.93 -24.94
CA ILE A 80 6.61 -12.69 -25.43
C ILE A 80 6.53 -12.61 -26.94
N LYS A 81 6.92 -13.70 -27.64
CA LYS A 81 6.89 -13.75 -29.11
C LYS A 81 5.47 -13.70 -29.66
N LYS A 82 4.55 -14.53 -29.10
CA LYS A 82 3.16 -14.64 -29.56
C LYS A 82 2.39 -13.33 -29.43
N ASN A 83 2.58 -12.61 -28.31
CA ASN A 83 1.85 -11.38 -28.01
C ASN A 83 2.62 -10.13 -28.43
N LYS A 84 3.75 -10.27 -29.15
CA LYS A 84 4.61 -9.16 -29.60
C LYS A 84 4.93 -8.18 -28.46
N VAL A 85 5.31 -8.73 -27.28
CA VAL A 85 5.61 -7.95 -26.08
C VAL A 85 6.75 -6.98 -26.35
N ASP A 86 6.59 -5.73 -25.93
CA ASP A 86 7.58 -4.68 -26.03
C ASP A 86 8.38 -4.54 -24.73
N PHE A 87 7.71 -4.64 -23.58
CA PHE A 87 8.27 -4.44 -22.26
C PHE A 87 7.96 -5.59 -21.32
N ILE A 88 8.92 -5.91 -20.45
CA ILE A 88 8.77 -6.86 -19.35
C ILE A 88 8.77 -6.05 -18.05
N ILE A 89 7.69 -6.15 -17.27
CA ILE A 89 7.60 -5.54 -15.94
C ILE A 89 7.68 -6.64 -14.89
N ILE A 90 8.53 -6.46 -13.89
CA ILE A 90 8.66 -7.35 -12.75
C ILE A 90 8.10 -6.63 -11.53
N GLU A 91 7.05 -7.19 -10.95
CA GLU A 91 6.50 -6.69 -9.69
C GLU A 91 7.36 -7.18 -8.52
N HIS A 92 7.94 -6.27 -7.77
CA HIS A 92 8.99 -6.51 -6.79
C HIS A 92 10.29 -7.09 -7.38
N SER A 93 11.31 -7.23 -6.57
CA SER A 93 12.61 -7.78 -6.98
C SER A 93 12.66 -9.32 -7.04
N TYR A 94 11.61 -10.02 -6.56
CA TYR A 94 11.61 -11.49 -6.42
C TYR A 94 11.93 -12.25 -7.71
N PHE A 95 11.29 -11.87 -8.82
CA PHE A 95 11.54 -12.47 -10.13
C PHE A 95 12.61 -11.73 -10.94
N GLY A 96 13.43 -10.91 -10.30
CA GLY A 96 14.45 -10.13 -10.98
C GLY A 96 15.43 -10.98 -11.78
N PHE A 97 15.88 -12.11 -11.24
CA PHE A 97 16.77 -13.04 -11.97
C PHE A 97 16.08 -13.65 -13.20
N LEU A 98 14.83 -14.09 -13.05
CA LEU A 98 14.02 -14.57 -14.19
C LEU A 98 13.85 -13.45 -15.24
N GLY A 99 13.59 -12.22 -14.78
CA GLY A 99 13.50 -11.05 -15.65
C GLY A 99 14.76 -10.79 -16.45
N ILE A 100 15.95 -10.90 -15.84
CA ILE A 100 17.24 -10.76 -16.52
C ILE A 100 17.41 -11.83 -17.62
N ILE A 101 17.05 -13.09 -17.35
CA ILE A 101 17.10 -14.15 -18.33
C ILE A 101 16.16 -13.88 -19.50
N LEU A 102 14.92 -13.48 -19.20
CA LEU A 102 13.93 -13.14 -20.23
C LEU A 102 14.40 -11.94 -21.08
N ARG A 103 14.95 -10.90 -20.44
CA ARG A 103 15.54 -9.74 -21.12
C ARG A 103 16.66 -10.16 -22.07
N PHE A 104 17.56 -11.03 -21.61
CA PHE A 104 18.69 -11.50 -22.41
C PHE A 104 18.26 -12.25 -23.68
N PHE A 105 17.34 -13.21 -23.55
CA PHE A 105 16.90 -14.03 -24.69
C PHE A 105 15.89 -13.33 -25.60
N SER A 106 15.01 -12.49 -25.05
CA SER A 106 13.98 -11.80 -25.85
C SER A 106 14.46 -10.48 -26.44
N LYS A 107 15.55 -9.89 -25.92
CA LYS A 107 16.05 -8.55 -26.23
C LYS A 107 15.04 -7.43 -25.89
N LYS A 108 14.07 -7.72 -24.99
CA LYS A 108 13.08 -6.75 -24.55
C LYS A 108 13.56 -5.97 -23.35
N LYS A 109 13.06 -4.76 -23.17
CA LYS A 109 13.39 -3.91 -22.03
C LYS A 109 12.74 -4.42 -20.76
N MET A 110 13.47 -4.38 -19.65
CA MET A 110 13.02 -4.84 -18.35
C MET A 110 12.86 -3.68 -17.38
N ILE A 111 11.68 -3.56 -16.83
CA ILE A 111 11.31 -2.60 -15.78
C ILE A 111 11.09 -3.40 -14.49
N ILE A 112 11.52 -2.86 -13.35
CA ILE A 112 11.16 -3.40 -12.05
C ILE A 112 10.32 -2.36 -11.34
N ARG A 113 9.12 -2.74 -10.90
CA ARG A 113 8.25 -1.92 -10.07
C ARG A 113 8.45 -2.32 -8.62
N MET A 114 9.14 -1.44 -7.88
CA MET A 114 9.55 -1.64 -6.50
C MET A 114 8.46 -1.13 -5.55
N HIS A 115 7.82 -2.03 -4.81
CA HIS A 115 6.82 -1.65 -3.82
C HIS A 115 7.46 -1.29 -2.47
N ASN A 116 8.64 -1.85 -2.23
CA ASN A 116 9.54 -1.52 -1.12
C ASN A 116 10.97 -1.92 -1.50
N ILE A 117 11.94 -1.51 -0.69
CA ILE A 117 13.22 -2.20 -0.62
C ILE A 117 13.01 -3.45 0.25
N GLU A 118 12.85 -4.60 -0.41
CA GLU A 118 12.50 -5.85 0.28
C GLU A 118 13.57 -6.30 1.29
N GLY A 119 14.83 -5.98 1.02
CA GLY A 119 15.91 -6.20 1.96
C GLY A 119 15.69 -5.48 3.30
N HIS A 120 15.15 -4.26 3.28
CA HIS A 120 14.79 -3.53 4.51
C HIS A 120 13.60 -4.18 5.21
N ARG A 121 12.57 -4.56 4.46
CA ARG A 121 11.44 -5.28 5.02
C ARG A 121 11.87 -6.58 5.72
N PHE A 122 12.79 -7.33 5.12
CA PHE A 122 13.34 -8.54 5.73
C PHE A 122 14.18 -8.24 6.97
N ARG A 123 14.90 -7.13 7.00
CA ARG A 123 15.60 -6.66 8.20
C ARG A 123 14.61 -6.40 9.35
N ASP A 124 13.54 -5.64 9.07
CA ASP A 124 12.52 -5.29 10.05
C ASP A 124 11.76 -6.54 10.56
N MET A 125 11.63 -7.55 9.70
CA MET A 125 11.13 -8.88 10.07
C MET A 125 12.19 -9.79 10.72
N GLN A 126 13.38 -9.27 11.04
CA GLN A 126 14.50 -9.98 11.68
C GLN A 126 14.95 -11.25 10.93
N LYS A 127 14.83 -11.27 9.58
CA LYS A 127 15.29 -12.41 8.79
C LYS A 127 16.82 -12.39 8.68
N PRO A 128 17.56 -13.49 9.07
CA PRO A 128 19.00 -13.47 9.15
C PRO A 128 19.72 -13.23 7.81
N TRP A 129 19.05 -13.51 6.70
CA TRP A 129 19.56 -13.38 5.33
C TRP A 129 19.23 -12.04 4.65
N TRP A 130 18.68 -11.05 5.37
CA TRP A 130 18.28 -9.77 4.80
C TRP A 130 19.38 -9.03 4.03
N ARG A 131 20.65 -9.11 4.52
CA ARG A 131 21.80 -8.46 3.87
C ARG A 131 22.12 -9.09 2.50
N ILE A 132 22.02 -10.41 2.41
CA ILE A 132 22.24 -11.16 1.16
C ILE A 132 21.17 -10.76 0.16
N TYR A 133 19.91 -10.68 0.61
CA TYR A 133 18.82 -10.27 -0.25
C TYR A 133 18.95 -8.81 -0.70
N LEU A 134 19.34 -7.90 0.18
CA LEU A 134 19.58 -6.48 -0.16
C LEU A 134 20.67 -6.35 -1.24
N PHE A 135 21.73 -7.16 -1.16
CA PHE A 135 22.76 -7.21 -2.20
C PHE A 135 22.23 -7.74 -3.53
N TYR A 136 21.46 -8.83 -3.49
CA TYR A 136 20.79 -9.38 -4.66
C TYR A 136 19.87 -8.34 -5.30
N GLU A 137 19.05 -7.68 -4.52
CA GLU A 137 18.09 -6.66 -4.94
C GLU A 137 18.80 -5.49 -5.63
N LYS A 138 19.86 -4.96 -5.01
CA LYS A 138 20.73 -3.95 -5.63
C LYS A 138 21.25 -4.41 -7.01
N TRP A 139 21.76 -5.64 -7.07
CA TRP A 139 22.31 -6.19 -8.33
C TRP A 139 21.24 -6.30 -9.42
N ILE A 140 20.05 -6.77 -9.10
CA ILE A 140 18.91 -6.85 -10.04
C ILE A 140 18.52 -5.45 -10.53
N CYS A 141 18.38 -4.50 -9.62
CA CYS A 141 18.00 -3.12 -9.95
C CYS A 141 19.03 -2.45 -10.88
N GLN A 142 20.33 -2.71 -10.68
CA GLN A 142 21.37 -2.21 -11.59
C GLN A 142 21.27 -2.77 -13.02
N LYS A 143 20.66 -3.98 -13.19
CA LYS A 143 20.46 -4.62 -14.49
C LYS A 143 19.16 -4.21 -15.18
N ALA A 144 18.23 -3.59 -14.48
CA ALA A 144 17.00 -3.07 -15.06
C ALA A 144 17.26 -1.91 -16.03
N ASP A 145 16.39 -1.77 -17.02
CA ASP A 145 16.39 -0.62 -17.92
C ASP A 145 15.68 0.58 -17.29
N GLN A 146 14.63 0.33 -16.47
CA GLN A 146 13.92 1.33 -15.65
C GLN A 146 13.52 0.74 -14.31
N LEU A 147 13.40 1.62 -13.30
CA LEU A 147 12.92 1.31 -11.96
C LEU A 147 11.76 2.24 -11.59
N TRP A 148 10.67 1.67 -11.12
CA TRP A 148 9.50 2.41 -10.66
C TRP A 148 9.29 2.16 -9.17
N PHE A 149 9.40 3.21 -8.38
CA PHE A 149 9.27 3.14 -6.93
C PHE A 149 7.90 3.64 -6.49
N THR A 150 7.28 2.97 -5.54
CA THR A 150 6.00 3.42 -4.95
C THR A 150 6.19 4.41 -3.80
N ALA A 151 7.44 4.63 -3.35
CA ALA A 151 7.79 5.52 -2.27
C ALA A 151 9.02 6.37 -2.64
N SER A 152 9.02 7.66 -2.24
CA SER A 152 10.14 8.57 -2.47
C SER A 152 11.40 8.15 -1.69
N THR A 153 11.23 7.63 -0.48
CA THR A 153 12.34 7.14 0.33
C THR A 153 13.11 6.03 -0.35
N ASP A 154 12.42 5.08 -0.97
CA ASP A 154 13.04 3.98 -1.71
C ASP A 154 13.72 4.45 -2.98
N TYR A 155 13.11 5.42 -3.68
CA TYR A 155 13.71 6.10 -4.83
C TYR A 155 15.03 6.78 -4.43
N HIS A 156 15.03 7.60 -3.38
CA HIS A 156 16.24 8.27 -2.90
C HIS A 156 17.29 7.29 -2.40
N PHE A 157 16.89 6.23 -1.72
CA PHE A 157 17.79 5.18 -1.29
C PHE A 157 18.49 4.51 -2.48
N ALA A 158 17.76 4.18 -3.53
CA ALA A 158 18.34 3.55 -4.73
C ALA A 158 19.38 4.45 -5.42
N ILE A 159 19.13 5.75 -5.48
CA ILE A 159 20.07 6.72 -6.07
C ILE A 159 21.27 6.94 -5.14
N ASN A 160 21.00 7.23 -3.86
CA ASN A 160 22.04 7.66 -2.92
C ASN A 160 22.92 6.52 -2.43
N GLU A 161 22.34 5.33 -2.11
CA GLU A 161 23.08 4.20 -1.53
C GLU A 161 23.48 3.15 -2.58
N TRP A 162 22.60 2.86 -3.52
CA TRP A 162 22.92 1.91 -4.57
C TRP A 162 23.62 2.52 -5.77
N LYS A 163 23.68 3.88 -5.84
CA LYS A 163 24.27 4.64 -6.95
C LYS A 163 23.68 4.28 -8.30
N ILE A 164 22.36 4.09 -8.34
CA ILE A 164 21.64 3.86 -9.57
C ILE A 164 21.44 5.20 -10.26
N ASP A 165 21.59 5.20 -11.57
CA ASP A 165 21.39 6.39 -12.41
C ASP A 165 19.94 6.89 -12.27
N GLU A 166 19.79 8.13 -11.84
CA GLU A 166 18.50 8.80 -11.65
C GLU A 166 17.62 8.78 -12.91
N ALA A 167 18.24 8.86 -14.10
CA ALA A 167 17.52 8.81 -15.37
C ALA A 167 16.75 7.50 -15.60
N LYS A 168 17.11 6.42 -14.86
CA LYS A 168 16.42 5.14 -14.89
C LYS A 168 15.32 5.02 -13.82
N CYS A 169 15.21 5.98 -12.93
CA CYS A 169 14.31 5.92 -11.78
C CYS A 169 13.10 6.83 -11.95
N SER A 170 11.95 6.38 -11.50
CA SER A 170 10.73 7.18 -11.43
C SER A 170 9.92 6.80 -10.21
N THR A 171 9.26 7.76 -9.57
CA THR A 171 8.26 7.49 -8.53
C THR A 171 6.89 7.32 -9.17
N LEU A 172 6.29 6.16 -8.98
CA LEU A 172 4.90 5.84 -9.35
C LEU A 172 4.18 5.42 -8.06
N PHE A 173 3.59 6.37 -7.37
CA PHE A 173 2.94 6.17 -6.08
C PHE A 173 1.79 5.17 -6.13
N TYR A 174 1.25 4.81 -4.96
CA TYR A 174 -0.03 4.12 -4.85
C TYR A 174 -1.14 5.07 -5.25
N GLY A 175 -1.88 4.73 -6.30
CA GLY A 175 -2.91 5.63 -6.84
C GLY A 175 -4.19 5.65 -6.02
N ILE A 176 -4.88 6.77 -6.08
CA ILE A 176 -6.18 7.01 -5.45
C ILE A 176 -7.24 7.25 -6.51
N GLU A 177 -8.49 6.84 -6.20
CA GLU A 177 -9.64 7.07 -7.08
C GLU A 177 -10.20 8.50 -6.92
N ASN A 178 -10.11 9.06 -5.71
CA ASN A 178 -10.61 10.38 -5.41
C ASN A 178 -9.60 11.43 -5.86
N ASN A 179 -9.98 12.29 -6.80
CA ASN A 179 -9.12 13.37 -7.31
C ASN A 179 -9.34 14.68 -6.55
N GLU A 180 -10.32 14.71 -5.65
CA GLU A 180 -10.76 15.90 -4.92
C GLU A 180 -11.10 15.55 -3.47
N ILE A 181 -11.08 16.58 -2.65
CA ILE A 181 -11.46 16.50 -1.25
C ILE A 181 -12.95 16.12 -1.15
N PRO A 182 -13.33 15.11 -0.35
CA PRO A 182 -14.72 14.78 -0.08
C PRO A 182 -15.49 15.99 0.43
N ASN A 183 -16.69 16.21 -0.08
CA ASN A 183 -17.49 17.35 0.36
C ASN A 183 -18.01 17.16 1.79
N ASN A 184 -18.34 18.28 2.46
CA ASN A 184 -18.78 18.26 3.85
C ASN A 184 -20.10 17.49 4.04
N LEU A 185 -20.98 17.49 3.06
CA LEU A 185 -22.27 16.77 3.14
C LEU A 185 -22.03 15.26 3.19
N GLU A 186 -21.13 14.73 2.36
CA GLU A 186 -20.75 13.31 2.41
C GLU A 186 -20.20 12.92 3.78
N ARG A 187 -19.34 13.76 4.36
CA ARG A 187 -18.76 13.52 5.68
C ARG A 187 -19.85 13.47 6.77
N VAL A 188 -20.80 14.41 6.74
CA VAL A 188 -21.93 14.44 7.68
C VAL A 188 -22.80 13.19 7.53
N ILE A 189 -23.11 12.77 6.31
CA ILE A 189 -23.89 11.56 6.04
C ILE A 189 -23.16 10.31 6.56
N CYS A 190 -21.88 10.16 6.24
CA CYS A 190 -21.08 9.03 6.69
C CYS A 190 -20.99 8.96 8.22
N ARG A 191 -20.76 10.11 8.88
CA ARG A 191 -20.73 10.19 10.33
C ARG A 191 -22.07 9.76 10.95
N LYS A 192 -23.17 10.29 10.42
CA LYS A 192 -24.53 9.97 10.88
C LYS A 192 -24.78 8.45 10.77
N THR A 193 -24.41 7.84 9.63
CA THR A 193 -24.51 6.39 9.43
C THR A 193 -23.77 5.60 10.52
N ILE A 194 -22.55 5.99 10.86
CA ILE A 194 -21.76 5.32 11.90
C ILE A 194 -22.40 5.49 13.28
N ILE A 195 -22.83 6.70 13.62
CA ILE A 195 -23.43 7.03 14.92
C ILE A 195 -24.75 6.27 15.10
N GLU A 196 -25.64 6.29 14.10
CA GLU A 196 -26.94 5.59 14.16
C GLU A 196 -26.77 4.08 14.24
N LYS A 197 -25.85 3.51 13.43
CA LYS A 197 -25.56 2.07 13.44
C LYS A 197 -25.12 1.57 14.80
N ASN A 198 -24.32 2.36 15.53
CA ASN A 198 -23.68 1.96 16.79
C ASN A 198 -24.35 2.62 18.02
N GLU A 199 -25.50 3.26 17.86
CA GLU A 199 -26.25 3.93 18.92
C GLU A 199 -25.42 4.89 19.77
N LEU A 200 -24.56 5.69 19.11
CA LEU A 200 -23.62 6.58 19.76
C LEU A 200 -24.19 8.00 19.94
N ASN A 201 -23.60 8.74 20.88
CA ASN A 201 -23.87 10.16 21.01
C ASN A 201 -23.14 10.95 19.90
N GLU A 202 -23.78 11.98 19.34
CA GLU A 202 -23.17 12.83 18.30
C GLU A 202 -21.85 13.48 18.73
N SER A 203 -21.68 13.76 20.02
CA SER A 203 -20.45 14.30 20.60
C SER A 203 -19.32 13.29 20.78
N THR A 204 -19.58 11.99 20.57
CA THR A 204 -18.57 10.93 20.69
C THR A 204 -17.47 11.12 19.67
N LYS A 205 -16.21 11.12 20.11
CA LYS A 205 -15.05 11.15 19.21
C LYS A 205 -14.80 9.77 18.59
N LEU A 206 -14.68 9.74 17.28
CA LEU A 206 -14.52 8.51 16.52
C LEU A 206 -13.10 8.41 15.95
N PHE A 207 -12.34 7.44 16.42
CA PHE A 207 -11.03 7.10 15.88
C PHE A 207 -11.12 5.87 14.99
N LEU A 208 -10.49 5.89 13.83
CA LEU A 208 -10.47 4.77 12.90
C LEU A 208 -9.10 4.09 12.91
N PHE A 209 -9.09 2.77 13.01
CA PHE A 209 -7.98 1.90 12.66
C PHE A 209 -8.45 0.83 11.68
N ASN A 210 -7.67 0.55 10.62
CA ASN A 210 -8.03 -0.52 9.70
C ASN A 210 -6.84 -1.34 9.23
N GLY A 211 -7.12 -2.57 8.78
CA GLY A 211 -6.10 -3.43 8.17
C GLY A 211 -6.46 -4.90 8.14
N THR A 212 -5.57 -5.70 7.55
CA THR A 212 -5.63 -7.17 7.62
C THR A 212 -5.02 -7.59 8.95
N LEU A 213 -5.81 -8.17 9.86
CA LEU A 213 -5.47 -8.27 11.28
C LEU A 213 -4.61 -9.51 11.63
N ASP A 214 -4.36 -10.42 10.69
CA ASP A 214 -3.35 -11.49 10.79
C ASP A 214 -1.95 -11.04 10.29
N TYR A 215 -1.83 -9.82 9.74
CA TYR A 215 -0.55 -9.27 9.31
C TYR A 215 0.19 -8.65 10.49
N ILE A 216 1.40 -9.15 10.77
CA ILE A 216 2.17 -8.83 11.99
C ILE A 216 2.18 -7.33 12.37
N PRO A 217 2.47 -6.37 11.45
CA PRO A 217 2.44 -4.96 11.80
C PRO A 217 1.05 -4.46 12.26
N ASN A 218 -0.03 -5.01 11.74
CA ASN A 218 -1.39 -4.62 12.13
C ASN A 218 -1.79 -5.28 13.45
N THR A 219 -1.40 -6.53 13.66
CA THR A 219 -1.62 -7.24 14.94
C THR A 219 -0.85 -6.56 16.07
N ASP A 220 0.39 -6.11 15.82
CA ASP A 220 1.17 -5.34 16.79
C ASP A 220 0.50 -3.99 17.09
N ALA A 221 0.03 -3.28 16.07
CA ALA A 221 -0.71 -2.04 16.25
C ALA A 221 -2.01 -2.25 17.06
N LEU A 222 -2.73 -3.37 16.85
CA LEU A 222 -3.90 -3.75 17.63
C LEU A 222 -3.52 -3.94 19.10
N ARG A 223 -2.42 -4.65 19.38
CA ARG A 223 -1.87 -4.81 20.72
C ARG A 223 -1.55 -3.47 21.37
N ILE A 224 -0.93 -2.55 20.62
CA ILE A 224 -0.64 -1.19 21.11
C ILE A 224 -1.93 -0.43 21.44
N ILE A 225 -2.95 -0.50 20.58
CA ILE A 225 -4.25 0.14 20.85
C ILE A 225 -4.82 -0.37 22.15
N VAL A 226 -4.88 -1.69 22.36
CA VAL A 226 -5.52 -2.32 23.53
C VAL A 226 -4.69 -2.11 24.80
N HIS A 227 -3.39 -2.38 24.77
CA HIS A 227 -2.58 -2.42 26.01
C HIS A 227 -1.85 -1.12 26.33
N GLU A 228 -1.63 -0.24 25.34
CA GLU A 228 -0.91 1.02 25.55
C GLU A 228 -1.83 2.25 25.50
N LEU A 229 -2.69 2.34 24.45
CA LEU A 229 -3.51 3.54 24.27
C LEU A 229 -4.77 3.53 25.15
N LEU A 230 -5.55 2.46 25.17
CA LEU A 230 -6.78 2.38 25.95
C LEU A 230 -6.58 2.66 27.46
N PRO A 231 -5.61 2.04 28.17
CA PRO A 231 -5.40 2.31 29.60
C PRO A 231 -5.02 3.76 29.91
N ARG A 232 -4.37 4.45 28.95
CA ARG A 232 -4.01 5.86 29.04
C ARG A 232 -5.22 6.75 28.75
N LEU A 233 -6.01 6.40 27.74
CA LEU A 233 -7.25 7.10 27.37
C LEU A 233 -8.31 7.01 28.47
N ALA A 234 -8.43 5.89 29.16
CA ALA A 234 -9.35 5.70 30.27
C ALA A 234 -9.11 6.68 31.44
N LYS A 235 -7.90 7.23 31.55
CA LYS A 235 -7.56 8.28 32.53
C LYS A 235 -7.99 9.68 32.10
N LYS A 236 -8.43 9.82 30.84
CA LYS A 236 -8.88 11.09 30.28
C LYS A 236 -10.41 11.15 30.32
N ASN A 237 -10.95 12.31 30.63
CA ASN A 237 -12.40 12.48 30.80
C ASN A 237 -13.03 13.01 29.49
N PHE A 238 -13.13 12.15 28.45
CA PHE A 238 -13.88 12.45 27.23
C PHE A 238 -14.49 11.20 26.61
N GLY A 239 -15.61 11.37 25.92
CA GLY A 239 -16.29 10.27 25.25
C GLY A 239 -15.67 9.95 23.89
N PHE A 240 -15.20 8.72 23.70
CA PHE A 240 -14.61 8.28 22.46
C PHE A 240 -15.00 6.84 22.09
N ARG A 241 -14.80 6.48 20.84
CA ARG A 241 -14.80 5.09 20.34
C ARG A 241 -13.64 4.91 19.37
N ILE A 242 -13.03 3.74 19.40
CA ILE A 242 -12.05 3.29 18.41
C ILE A 242 -12.74 2.27 17.53
N ILE A 243 -12.96 2.64 16.26
CA ILE A 243 -13.56 1.75 15.27
C ILE A 243 -12.44 0.98 14.57
N ILE A 244 -12.52 -0.34 14.62
CA ILE A 244 -11.56 -1.23 14.01
C ILE A 244 -12.23 -1.94 12.84
N CYS A 245 -11.75 -1.66 11.62
CA CYS A 245 -12.20 -2.33 10.41
C CYS A 245 -11.10 -3.27 9.90
N GLY A 246 -11.43 -4.55 9.69
CA GLY A 246 -10.44 -5.49 9.20
C GLY A 246 -10.98 -6.92 9.05
N ASN A 247 -10.19 -7.74 8.39
CA ASN A 247 -10.46 -9.16 8.21
C ASN A 247 -9.36 -10.00 8.86
N ARG A 248 -9.59 -11.32 8.91
CA ARG A 248 -8.63 -12.32 9.39
C ARG A 248 -8.17 -12.10 10.84
N ILE A 249 -9.05 -11.59 11.67
CA ILE A 249 -8.82 -11.56 13.12
C ILE A 249 -8.93 -12.98 13.68
N THR A 250 -8.15 -13.29 14.71
CA THR A 250 -8.27 -14.59 15.42
C THR A 250 -9.35 -14.53 16.48
N ASP A 251 -9.88 -15.69 16.88
CA ASP A 251 -10.93 -15.78 17.91
C ASP A 251 -10.44 -15.19 19.25
N GLU A 252 -9.15 -15.40 19.60
CA GLU A 252 -8.56 -14.84 20.82
C GLU A 252 -8.59 -13.30 20.81
N TRP A 253 -8.33 -12.70 19.66
CA TRP A 253 -8.41 -11.25 19.53
C TRP A 253 -9.86 -10.74 19.57
N LEU A 254 -10.81 -11.49 19.00
CA LEU A 254 -12.23 -11.12 19.11
C LEU A 254 -12.68 -11.11 20.58
N ASP A 255 -12.40 -12.18 21.31
CA ASP A 255 -12.74 -12.31 22.74
C ASP A 255 -12.08 -11.19 23.57
N GLU A 256 -10.88 -10.76 23.18
CA GLU A 256 -10.19 -9.67 23.87
C GLU A 256 -10.84 -8.32 23.57
N LEU A 257 -11.14 -8.02 22.31
CA LEU A 257 -11.75 -6.73 21.92
C LEU A 257 -13.13 -6.52 22.54
N GLU A 258 -13.92 -7.58 22.71
CA GLU A 258 -15.25 -7.54 23.33
C GLU A 258 -15.22 -7.10 24.80
N GLN A 259 -14.07 -7.19 25.47
CA GLN A 259 -13.92 -6.73 26.85
C GLN A 259 -13.86 -5.19 26.99
N TYR A 260 -13.66 -4.48 25.89
CA TYR A 260 -13.46 -3.03 25.88
C TYR A 260 -14.65 -2.33 25.22
N PRO A 261 -15.56 -1.71 25.98
CA PRO A 261 -16.73 -1.00 25.42
C PRO A 261 -16.36 0.22 24.57
N GLU A 262 -15.12 0.70 24.66
CA GLU A 262 -14.59 1.78 23.84
C GLU A 262 -14.22 1.33 22.44
N ILE A 263 -14.12 0.03 22.18
CA ILE A 263 -13.80 -0.55 20.87
C ILE A 263 -15.09 -0.98 20.17
N ILE A 264 -15.18 -0.64 18.90
CA ILE A 264 -16.20 -1.14 17.97
C ILE A 264 -15.48 -1.91 16.87
N PHE A 265 -15.63 -3.24 16.88
CA PHE A 265 -15.09 -4.08 15.82
C PHE A 265 -16.13 -4.27 14.71
N GLU A 266 -15.89 -3.67 13.55
CA GLU A 266 -16.78 -3.71 12.38
C GLU A 266 -16.52 -4.90 11.44
N GLY A 267 -15.44 -5.62 11.64
CA GLY A 267 -15.03 -6.70 10.74
C GLY A 267 -14.63 -6.19 9.35
N PHE A 268 -14.79 -7.04 8.35
CA PHE A 268 -14.58 -6.64 6.95
C PHE A 268 -15.73 -5.75 6.48
N VAL A 269 -15.40 -4.56 6.02
CA VAL A 269 -16.35 -3.61 5.44
C VAL A 269 -16.10 -3.50 3.93
N SER A 270 -17.16 -3.52 3.13
CA SER A 270 -17.05 -3.43 1.68
C SER A 270 -16.67 -2.02 1.20
N ASP A 271 -17.09 -0.99 1.95
CA ASP A 271 -16.76 0.40 1.72
C ASP A 271 -16.13 1.04 2.96
N ILE A 272 -14.80 1.02 3.00
CA ILE A 272 -14.02 1.65 4.06
C ILE A 272 -14.06 3.18 3.99
N SER A 273 -14.41 3.77 2.82
CA SER A 273 -14.44 5.21 2.65
C SER A 273 -15.48 5.87 3.55
N THR A 274 -16.58 5.18 3.84
CA THR A 274 -17.60 5.63 4.82
C THR A 274 -16.96 5.91 6.18
N TYR A 275 -16.07 5.04 6.65
CA TYR A 275 -15.40 5.20 7.94
C TYR A 275 -14.33 6.27 7.91
N TYR A 276 -13.54 6.36 6.83
CA TYR A 276 -12.58 7.46 6.67
C TYR A 276 -13.27 8.83 6.63
N LYS A 277 -14.42 8.95 5.97
CA LYS A 277 -15.19 10.20 5.89
C LYS A 277 -15.93 10.52 7.18
N GLY A 278 -16.43 9.52 7.90
CA GLY A 278 -17.30 9.69 9.06
C GLY A 278 -16.59 9.77 10.42
N CYS A 279 -15.37 9.26 10.53
CA CYS A 279 -14.57 9.35 11.75
C CYS A 279 -13.87 10.71 11.87
N ASP A 280 -13.51 11.09 13.10
CA ASP A 280 -12.81 12.35 13.38
C ASP A 280 -11.32 12.25 13.05
N CYS A 281 -10.70 11.07 13.28
CA CYS A 281 -9.27 10.90 13.11
C CYS A 281 -8.93 9.43 12.77
N PHE A 282 -7.98 9.24 11.87
CA PHE A 282 -7.35 7.96 11.61
C PHE A 282 -6.12 7.80 12.51
N ILE A 283 -5.99 6.68 13.19
CA ILE A 283 -4.84 6.39 14.05
C ILE A 283 -3.95 5.31 13.44
N SER A 284 -2.63 5.55 13.42
CA SER A 284 -1.65 4.60 12.89
C SER A 284 -0.48 4.40 13.86
N PRO A 285 -0.67 3.60 14.93
CA PRO A 285 0.41 3.26 15.86
C PRO A 285 1.28 2.11 15.33
N VAL A 286 1.50 2.04 14.02
CA VAL A 286 2.21 0.94 13.33
C VAL A 286 3.70 1.22 13.35
N THR A 287 4.45 0.59 14.24
CA THR A 287 5.91 0.74 14.36
C THR A 287 6.70 -0.22 13.48
N LEU A 288 6.05 -1.26 12.93
CA LEU A 288 6.69 -2.31 12.16
C LEU A 288 6.42 -2.21 10.66
N GLY A 289 7.37 -2.72 9.88
CA GLY A 289 7.27 -2.84 8.42
C GLY A 289 7.68 -1.58 7.67
N SER A 290 8.43 -1.76 6.59
CA SER A 290 8.90 -0.73 5.67
C SER A 290 7.91 -0.45 4.55
N GLY A 291 8.20 0.55 3.72
CA GLY A 291 7.43 0.92 2.54
C GLY A 291 6.18 1.77 2.82
N LEU A 292 5.50 2.12 1.73
CA LEU A 292 4.32 2.97 1.78
C LEU A 292 3.15 2.29 2.50
N LYS A 293 2.62 2.93 3.53
CA LYS A 293 1.41 2.46 4.21
C LYS A 293 0.17 2.95 3.43
N THR A 294 -0.42 2.09 2.63
CA THR A 294 -1.58 2.45 1.78
C THR A 294 -2.73 3.07 2.56
N LYS A 295 -2.93 2.65 3.81
CA LYS A 295 -3.96 3.20 4.70
C LYS A 295 -3.75 4.68 5.06
N ILE A 296 -2.50 5.16 5.12
CA ILE A 296 -2.19 6.59 5.29
C ILE A 296 -2.57 7.35 4.02
N VAL A 297 -2.26 6.79 2.85
CA VAL A 297 -2.66 7.36 1.55
C VAL A 297 -4.18 7.43 1.43
N GLU A 298 -4.88 6.35 1.80
CA GLU A 298 -6.35 6.30 1.80
C GLU A 298 -6.95 7.32 2.79
N ALA A 299 -6.34 7.49 3.97
CA ALA A 299 -6.77 8.49 4.95
C ALA A 299 -6.60 9.91 4.41
N LEU A 300 -5.44 10.24 3.83
CA LEU A 300 -5.20 11.54 3.18
C LEU A 300 -6.19 11.78 2.02
N ALA A 301 -6.45 10.77 1.19
CA ALA A 301 -7.40 10.86 0.07
C ALA A 301 -8.82 11.19 0.53
N ASN A 302 -9.20 10.75 1.73
CA ASN A 302 -10.50 11.04 2.34
C ASN A 302 -10.48 12.27 3.25
N ASN A 303 -9.39 13.03 3.24
CA ASN A 303 -9.23 14.29 4.00
C ASN A 303 -9.47 14.14 5.51
N ILE A 304 -9.20 12.97 6.09
CA ILE A 304 -9.29 12.74 7.53
C ILE A 304 -7.97 13.13 8.22
N ASP A 305 -8.05 13.69 9.42
CA ASP A 305 -6.87 13.95 10.24
C ASP A 305 -6.21 12.63 10.67
N ILE A 306 -4.89 12.64 10.77
CA ILE A 306 -4.12 11.44 11.07
C ILE A 306 -3.24 11.68 12.30
N ILE A 307 -3.24 10.72 13.22
CA ILE A 307 -2.24 10.63 14.29
C ILE A 307 -1.43 9.36 14.01
N SER A 308 -0.14 9.52 13.84
CA SER A 308 0.73 8.43 13.41
C SER A 308 2.07 8.48 14.10
N VAL A 309 2.66 7.32 14.33
CA VAL A 309 4.09 7.23 14.68
C VAL A 309 4.95 7.50 13.46
N GLU A 310 6.19 7.99 13.68
CA GLU A 310 7.13 8.36 12.61
C GLU A 310 7.38 7.21 11.63
N SER A 311 7.64 6.01 12.13
CA SER A 311 7.87 4.81 11.29
C SER A 311 6.74 4.51 10.30
N SER A 312 5.51 4.93 10.60
CA SER A 312 4.35 4.68 9.74
C SER A 312 4.31 5.58 8.51
N THR A 313 4.95 6.73 8.54
CA THR A 313 4.82 7.80 7.54
C THR A 313 6.08 8.06 6.73
N LEU A 314 7.19 7.38 7.02
CA LEU A 314 8.48 7.60 6.37
C LEU A 314 8.45 7.63 4.83
N ALA A 315 7.48 6.96 4.23
CA ALA A 315 7.34 6.87 2.77
C ALA A 315 6.47 7.99 2.16
N ILE A 316 5.97 8.93 2.97
CA ILE A 316 5.13 10.05 2.53
C ILE A 316 5.87 11.34 2.83
N ASP A 317 6.24 12.07 1.79
CA ASP A 317 6.90 13.36 1.95
C ASP A 317 5.95 14.39 2.57
N GLU A 318 6.48 15.29 3.40
CA GLU A 318 5.72 16.32 4.13
C GLU A 318 4.88 17.19 3.19
N ILE A 319 5.37 17.47 1.98
CA ILE A 319 4.65 18.24 0.96
C ILE A 319 3.27 17.66 0.60
N TYR A 320 3.06 16.35 0.84
CA TYR A 320 1.81 15.66 0.55
C TYR A 320 0.86 15.56 1.74
N SER A 321 1.35 15.79 2.94
CA SER A 321 0.58 15.62 4.17
C SER A 321 0.41 16.90 4.97
N ASP A 322 1.39 17.80 4.93
CA ASP A 322 1.44 19.04 5.72
C ASP A 322 0.94 18.79 7.17
N LYS A 323 0.03 19.60 7.66
CA LYS A 323 -0.53 19.50 9.01
C LYS A 323 -1.63 18.44 9.19
N LYS A 324 -1.98 17.69 8.14
CA LYS A 324 -2.94 16.59 8.24
C LYS A 324 -2.46 15.43 9.11
N ILE A 325 -1.14 15.26 9.22
CA ILE A 325 -0.52 14.21 10.04
C ILE A 325 0.11 14.83 11.28
N VAL A 326 -0.28 14.36 12.45
CA VAL A 326 0.47 14.56 13.70
C VAL A 326 1.45 13.41 13.82
N LEU A 327 2.72 13.72 13.70
CA LEU A 327 3.81 12.75 13.88
C LEU A 327 4.17 12.65 15.36
N ILE A 328 4.22 11.43 15.86
CA ILE A 328 4.61 11.07 17.21
C ILE A 328 5.84 10.18 17.13
N GLU A 329 6.83 10.47 17.95
CA GLU A 329 8.00 9.60 18.11
C GLU A 329 7.56 8.16 18.42
N ASP A 330 8.21 7.19 17.81
CA ASP A 330 7.89 5.79 18.01
C ASP A 330 7.93 5.42 19.50
N TYR A 331 6.95 4.67 19.95
CA TYR A 331 6.77 4.24 21.34
C TYR A 331 6.43 5.34 22.37
N ASN A 332 6.26 6.59 21.97
CA ASN A 332 5.80 7.68 22.84
C ASN A 332 4.27 7.69 22.95
N TRP A 333 3.71 6.68 23.63
CA TRP A 333 2.26 6.48 23.73
C TRP A 333 1.56 7.56 24.55
N ASP A 334 2.25 8.25 25.46
CA ASP A 334 1.69 9.37 26.21
C ASP A 334 1.44 10.57 25.28
N ALA A 335 2.40 10.92 24.42
CA ALA A 335 2.21 11.96 23.43
C ALA A 335 1.14 11.57 22.38
N PHE A 336 1.06 10.26 22.01
CA PHE A 336 0.04 9.77 21.11
C PHE A 336 -1.36 9.96 21.66
N VAL A 337 -1.59 9.64 22.93
CA VAL A 337 -2.86 9.82 23.63
C VAL A 337 -3.19 11.31 23.81
N GLU A 338 -2.20 12.15 24.13
CA GLU A 338 -2.42 13.61 24.18
C GLU A 338 -2.88 14.14 22.82
N ALA A 339 -2.28 13.70 21.74
CA ALA A 339 -2.72 14.06 20.39
C ALA A 339 -4.17 13.61 20.13
N MET A 340 -4.55 12.38 20.55
CA MET A 340 -5.93 11.91 20.44
C MET A 340 -6.92 12.77 21.24
N CYS A 341 -6.53 13.28 22.40
CA CYS A 341 -7.38 14.14 23.21
C CYS A 341 -7.58 15.55 22.60
N HIS A 342 -6.56 16.10 21.97
CA HIS A 342 -6.55 17.53 21.59
C HIS A 342 -6.87 17.75 20.10
N LYS A 343 -6.51 16.81 19.20
CA LYS A 343 -6.60 17.07 17.77
C LYS A 343 -7.93 16.77 17.07
N PRO A 344 -8.84 15.91 17.55
CA PRO A 344 -10.07 15.63 16.79
C PRO A 344 -10.99 16.86 16.70
N ASN A 345 -10.59 17.87 15.94
CA ASN A 345 -11.31 19.06 15.47
C ASN A 345 -10.33 20.21 15.08
N ALA A 346 -9.02 19.99 15.10
CA ALA A 346 -8.06 21.10 15.11
C ALA A 346 -7.52 21.48 13.73
N SER A 347 -7.47 20.57 12.76
CA SER A 347 -7.03 21.02 11.44
C SER A 347 -8.22 21.48 10.62
N LYS A 348 -8.36 22.79 10.48
CA LYS A 348 -9.17 23.41 9.42
C LYS A 348 -8.48 23.27 8.05
N GLU A 349 -7.36 22.58 8.01
CA GLU A 349 -6.53 22.46 6.83
C GLU A 349 -6.91 21.19 6.08
N ASP A 350 -7.04 21.31 4.77
CA ASP A 350 -7.33 20.22 3.89
C ASP A 350 -6.04 19.48 3.49
N THR A 351 -6.18 18.22 3.06
CA THR A 351 -5.09 17.50 2.41
C THR A 351 -4.56 18.32 1.24
N PRO A 352 -3.24 18.55 1.14
CA PRO A 352 -2.67 19.42 0.11
C PRO A 352 -3.04 19.01 -1.31
N LYS A 353 -3.27 19.98 -2.18
CA LYS A 353 -3.52 19.70 -3.60
C LYS A 353 -2.39 18.89 -4.23
N ALA A 354 -1.13 19.14 -3.81
CA ALA A 354 0.04 18.38 -4.25
C ALA A 354 -0.11 16.87 -4.05
N PHE A 355 -0.82 16.43 -3.01
CA PHE A 355 -1.14 15.02 -2.78
C PHE A 355 -2.04 14.48 -3.89
N TYR A 356 -3.18 15.12 -4.15
CA TYR A 356 -4.11 14.68 -5.20
C TYR A 356 -3.47 14.69 -6.58
N ASP A 357 -2.64 15.69 -6.87
CA ASP A 357 -1.90 15.78 -8.13
C ASP A 357 -0.86 14.64 -8.29
N ALA A 358 -0.20 14.22 -7.19
CA ALA A 358 0.85 13.20 -7.25
C ALA A 358 0.31 11.75 -7.20
N PHE A 359 -0.76 11.53 -6.42
CA PHE A 359 -1.33 10.19 -6.19
C PHE A 359 -2.50 9.84 -7.10
N ASN A 360 -2.90 10.73 -8.01
CA ASN A 360 -3.93 10.50 -9.01
C ASN A 360 -3.50 9.45 -10.04
N TRP A 361 -4.37 8.48 -10.32
CA TRP A 361 -4.10 7.42 -11.29
C TRP A 361 -3.75 7.95 -12.68
N GLU A 362 -4.41 9.02 -13.15
CA GLU A 362 -4.12 9.59 -14.48
C GLU A 362 -2.65 10.05 -14.56
N GLN A 363 -2.18 10.79 -13.55
CA GLN A 363 -0.79 11.28 -13.50
C GLN A 363 0.22 10.13 -13.36
N ILE A 364 -0.09 9.13 -12.55
CA ILE A 364 0.75 7.95 -12.37
C ILE A 364 0.90 7.20 -13.70
N ILE A 365 -0.20 6.97 -14.40
CA ILE A 365 -0.18 6.25 -15.67
C ILE A 365 0.52 7.08 -16.76
N GLN A 366 0.31 8.39 -16.81
CA GLN A 366 1.05 9.27 -17.73
C GLN A 366 2.57 9.19 -17.48
N LYS A 367 3.01 9.22 -16.21
CA LYS A 367 4.43 9.04 -15.86
C LYS A 367 4.96 7.66 -16.29
N ALA A 368 4.18 6.60 -16.07
CA ALA A 368 4.55 5.26 -16.52
C ALA A 368 4.72 5.19 -18.04
N LEU A 369 3.77 5.73 -18.80
CA LEU A 369 3.84 5.77 -20.27
C LEU A 369 5.01 6.60 -20.78
N LEU A 370 5.27 7.77 -20.19
CA LEU A 370 6.44 8.58 -20.51
C LEU A 370 7.76 7.86 -20.21
N SER A 371 7.80 7.11 -19.12
CA SER A 371 8.96 6.27 -18.77
C SER A 371 9.18 5.16 -19.81
N LEU A 372 8.11 4.49 -20.29
CA LEU A 372 8.20 3.50 -21.36
C LEU A 372 8.68 4.09 -22.69
N GLN A 373 8.29 5.34 -23.01
CA GLN A 373 8.71 6.02 -24.25
C GLN A 373 10.20 6.37 -24.28
N LYS A 374 10.86 6.45 -23.11
CA LYS A 374 12.31 6.70 -23.02
C LYS A 374 13.17 5.48 -23.32
N LEU A 375 12.58 4.28 -23.42
CA LEU A 375 13.25 2.98 -23.64
C LEU A 375 13.28 2.56 -25.10
#